data_37e1739e95f234e2e09268d792d50514
#
_entry.id   37e1739e95f234e2e09268d792d50514
#
_cell.length_a   1.000
_cell.length_b   1.000
_cell.length_c   1.000
_cell.angle_alpha   90.00
_cell.angle_beta   90.00
_cell.angle_gamma   90.00
#
_symmetry.space_group_name_H-M   'P 1'
#
loop_
_entity.id
_entity.type
_entity.pdbx_description
1 polymer ?
#
loop_
_entity_poly.entity_id
_entity_poly.type
_entity_poly.pdbx_seq_one_letter_code
_entity_poly.pdbx_strand_id
1 'polypeptide(L)'
;MPLINSTPDWVKNAIFYQIFPDRFASSESVIKPDNLEPWDSAPTIYGFKGGDLLGVAEKLDYLQDLGINAIYFNPIFQSASNHRYHTHDYYLIDPLLGGRQAFDILLKEAHKRNIRIVLDGVFNHASRGFFQFNHILECGKSSPYLHWFDVKGYPLNAYEGQPNYRCWWNAPALPEFNTDNPQVREYLFDIARYWIDQGVDGWRLDVPFDIDDDDFWRKFREVVKSSNPEAYIVGEIPSEAQRWMQGDMFDAVMNYQFTLACISFFGGSNANIDLA
;
A
#
# COMPACT_ATOMS: atom_id res chain seq x y z
N MET A 1 21.77 -22.70 -7.53
CA MET A 1 21.48 -21.25 -7.48
C MET A 1 21.59 -20.84 -6.03
N PRO A 2 22.27 -19.73 -5.68
CA PRO A 2 22.18 -19.23 -4.32
C PRO A 2 20.72 -18.89 -4.03
N LEU A 3 20.21 -19.38 -2.92
CA LEU A 3 18.86 -19.08 -2.45
C LEU A 3 18.77 -17.56 -2.26
N ILE A 4 17.93 -16.88 -3.05
CA ILE A 4 17.58 -15.47 -2.91
C ILE A 4 16.60 -15.34 -1.72
N ASN A 5 16.98 -15.91 -0.58
CA ASN A 5 16.08 -16.21 0.52
C ASN A 5 16.45 -15.49 1.82
N SER A 6 17.21 -14.40 1.73
CA SER A 6 17.51 -13.64 2.95
C SER A 6 16.76 -12.32 2.95
N THR A 7 16.07 -12.06 4.05
CA THR A 7 15.63 -10.70 4.41
C THR A 7 16.82 -9.76 4.28
N PRO A 8 16.69 -8.61 3.63
CA PRO A 8 17.79 -7.65 3.50
C PRO A 8 18.41 -7.29 4.84
N ASP A 9 19.74 -7.20 4.88
CA ASP A 9 20.46 -6.99 6.15
C ASP A 9 20.06 -5.69 6.85
N TRP A 10 19.74 -4.65 6.11
CA TRP A 10 19.32 -3.38 6.67
C TRP A 10 18.02 -3.49 7.49
N VAL A 11 17.12 -4.43 7.14
CA VAL A 11 15.84 -4.64 7.84
C VAL A 11 16.05 -5.14 9.27
N LYS A 12 17.12 -5.91 9.53
CA LYS A 12 17.42 -6.48 10.85
C LYS A 12 17.64 -5.41 11.93
N ASN A 13 18.07 -4.22 11.51
CA ASN A 13 18.34 -3.08 12.38
C ASN A 13 17.40 -1.90 12.09
N ALA A 14 16.32 -2.14 11.32
CA ALA A 14 15.38 -1.09 10.97
C ALA A 14 14.42 -0.80 12.12
N ILE A 15 14.21 0.50 12.36
CA ILE A 15 13.16 1.03 13.22
C ILE A 15 12.19 1.75 12.30
N PHE A 16 11.05 1.09 12.08
CA PHE A 16 10.02 1.59 11.16
C PHE A 16 9.10 2.60 11.82
N TYR A 17 8.78 3.66 11.08
CA TYR A 17 7.70 4.59 11.41
C TYR A 17 6.64 4.55 10.30
N GLN A 18 5.40 4.28 10.66
CA GLN A 18 4.28 4.31 9.73
C GLN A 18 3.77 5.75 9.60
N ILE A 19 3.59 6.22 8.37
CA ILE A 19 3.05 7.54 8.08
C ILE A 19 1.75 7.41 7.29
N PHE A 20 0.68 8.00 7.84
CA PHE A 20 -0.54 8.32 7.10
C PHE A 20 -0.36 9.74 6.52
N PRO A 21 -0.08 9.91 5.21
CA PRO A 21 0.43 11.18 4.66
C PRO A 21 -0.49 12.37 4.92
N ASP A 22 -1.79 12.20 4.75
CA ASP A 22 -2.78 13.27 4.93
C ASP A 22 -2.81 13.85 6.36
N ARG A 23 -2.26 13.14 7.36
CA ARG A 23 -2.41 13.45 8.78
C ARG A 23 -1.10 13.63 9.55
N PHE A 24 0.05 13.61 8.87
CA PHE A 24 1.34 13.66 9.54
C PHE A 24 1.94 15.07 9.57
N ALA A 25 2.14 15.68 8.41
CA ALA A 25 2.68 17.04 8.28
C ALA A 25 2.26 17.65 6.94
N SER A 26 2.08 18.97 6.92
CA SER A 26 1.69 19.72 5.73
C SER A 26 2.73 20.78 5.42
N SER A 27 3.11 20.92 4.14
CA SER A 27 3.95 22.01 3.64
C SER A 27 3.10 23.10 3.00
N GLU A 28 3.52 24.35 3.13
CA GLU A 28 2.92 25.49 2.43
C GLU A 28 3.20 25.47 0.91
N SER A 29 4.16 24.65 0.47
CA SER A 29 4.56 24.55 -0.94
C SER A 29 3.63 23.68 -1.78
N VAL A 30 2.71 22.92 -1.17
CA VAL A 30 1.73 22.09 -1.88
C VAL A 30 0.38 22.81 -1.90
N ILE A 31 -0.20 22.99 -3.09
CA ILE A 31 -1.53 23.59 -3.25
C ILE A 31 -2.58 22.67 -2.61
N LYS A 32 -3.38 23.25 -1.73
CA LYS A 32 -4.42 22.53 -1.00
C LYS A 32 -5.81 22.99 -1.44
N PRO A 33 -6.83 22.09 -1.38
CA PRO A 33 -8.21 22.50 -1.54
C PRO A 33 -8.68 23.36 -0.36
N ASP A 34 -9.66 24.27 -0.61
CA ASP A 34 -10.16 25.20 0.39
C ASP A 34 -11.02 24.57 1.49
N ASN A 35 -11.47 23.33 1.29
CA ASN A 35 -12.40 22.61 2.16
C ASN A 35 -11.75 21.57 3.07
N LEU A 36 -10.52 21.82 3.51
CA LEU A 36 -9.84 20.95 4.48
C LEU A 36 -10.52 21.00 5.85
N GLU A 37 -10.48 19.85 6.55
CA GLU A 37 -10.82 19.81 7.97
C GLU A 37 -9.77 20.57 8.80
N PRO A 38 -10.17 21.25 9.90
CA PRO A 38 -9.20 21.84 10.81
C PRO A 38 -8.19 20.80 11.29
N TRP A 39 -6.91 21.14 11.28
CA TRP A 39 -5.82 20.21 11.59
C TRP A 39 -6.02 19.46 12.91
N ASP A 40 -6.40 20.18 13.96
CA ASP A 40 -6.57 19.67 15.33
C ASP A 40 -7.94 19.03 15.59
N SER A 41 -8.85 19.00 14.60
CA SER A 41 -10.14 18.33 14.76
C SER A 41 -10.01 16.83 14.66
N ALA A 42 -10.97 16.08 15.24
CA ALA A 42 -11.06 14.64 15.02
C ALA A 42 -11.19 14.33 13.52
N PRO A 43 -10.42 13.37 13.00
CA PRO A 43 -10.51 13.02 11.57
C PRO A 43 -11.83 12.34 11.25
N THR A 44 -12.36 12.61 10.04
CA THR A 44 -13.51 11.89 9.50
C THR A 44 -13.10 10.94 8.37
N ILE A 45 -14.03 10.09 7.94
CA ILE A 45 -13.78 9.15 6.84
C ILE A 45 -13.71 9.82 5.47
N TYR A 46 -14.28 11.03 5.33
CA TYR A 46 -14.35 11.76 4.05
C TYR A 46 -13.48 13.01 4.02
N GLY A 47 -13.10 13.55 5.18
CA GLY A 47 -12.35 14.78 5.27
C GLY A 47 -10.86 14.60 5.07
N PHE A 48 -10.22 15.64 4.57
CA PHE A 48 -8.76 15.70 4.38
C PHE A 48 -8.17 16.72 5.36
N LYS A 49 -7.03 16.38 5.98
CA LYS A 49 -6.25 17.30 6.83
C LYS A 49 -5.24 18.09 6.02
N GLY A 50 -4.88 17.60 4.84
CA GLY A 50 -3.96 18.28 3.94
C GLY A 50 -2.48 18.05 4.23
N GLY A 51 -2.13 16.98 4.93
CA GLY A 51 -0.74 16.52 5.00
C GLY A 51 -0.24 16.10 3.63
N ASP A 52 1.06 16.16 3.41
CA ASP A 52 1.70 15.90 2.11
C ASP A 52 3.15 15.41 2.25
N LEU A 53 3.74 14.98 1.12
CA LEU A 53 5.08 14.41 1.10
C LEU A 53 6.19 15.44 1.33
N LEU A 54 5.98 16.72 1.00
CA LEU A 54 6.94 17.78 1.35
C LEU A 54 6.91 18.05 2.86
N GLY A 55 5.73 18.07 3.48
CA GLY A 55 5.60 18.15 4.92
C GLY A 55 6.31 16.98 5.63
N VAL A 56 6.24 15.78 5.07
CA VAL A 56 7.05 14.65 5.58
C VAL A 56 8.54 14.92 5.40
N ALA A 57 8.97 15.41 4.23
CA ALA A 57 10.37 15.73 3.98
C ALA A 57 10.92 16.77 4.98
N GLU A 58 10.13 17.78 5.36
CA GLU A 58 10.47 18.78 6.36
C GLU A 58 10.60 18.19 7.78
N LYS A 59 10.05 17.01 8.04
CA LYS A 59 10.10 16.32 9.35
C LYS A 59 11.12 15.18 9.40
N LEU A 60 11.93 14.97 8.38
CA LEU A 60 12.91 13.88 8.36
C LEU A 60 13.97 14.01 9.45
N ASP A 61 14.40 15.23 9.80
CA ASP A 61 15.36 15.43 10.90
C ASP A 61 14.75 15.03 12.26
N TYR A 62 13.48 15.37 12.50
CA TYR A 62 12.74 14.91 13.68
C TYR A 62 12.66 13.38 13.74
N LEU A 63 12.37 12.71 12.62
CA LEU A 63 12.31 11.26 12.57
C LEU A 63 13.68 10.62 12.81
N GLN A 64 14.74 11.21 12.26
CA GLN A 64 16.11 10.76 12.47
C GLN A 64 16.55 10.91 13.93
N ASP A 65 16.22 12.04 14.56
CA ASP A 65 16.50 12.29 15.98
C ASP A 65 15.73 11.32 16.91
N LEU A 66 14.56 10.86 16.46
CA LEU A 66 13.80 9.81 17.16
C LEU A 66 14.41 8.41 16.98
N GLY A 67 15.42 8.27 16.12
CA GLY A 67 16.09 7.00 15.82
C GLY A 67 15.44 6.20 14.70
N ILE A 68 14.50 6.80 13.93
CA ILE A 68 13.84 6.15 12.80
C ILE A 68 14.81 6.07 11.62
N ASN A 69 14.91 4.90 11.01
CA ASN A 69 15.73 4.67 9.82
C ASN A 69 14.98 3.97 8.67
N ALA A 70 13.68 3.76 8.84
CA ALA A 70 12.78 3.30 7.79
C ALA A 70 11.39 3.91 7.95
N ILE A 71 10.78 4.32 6.86
CA ILE A 71 9.41 4.83 6.82
C ILE A 71 8.58 3.90 5.95
N TYR A 72 7.46 3.46 6.49
CA TYR A 72 6.40 2.82 5.74
C TYR A 72 5.26 3.83 5.53
N PHE A 73 4.88 4.08 4.30
CA PHE A 73 3.75 4.94 3.97
C PHE A 73 2.47 4.13 3.77
N ASN A 74 1.35 4.58 4.37
CA ASN A 74 0.04 4.27 3.82
C ASN A 74 -0.01 4.74 2.37
N PRO A 75 -0.96 4.25 1.52
CA PRO A 75 -0.92 4.50 0.09
C PRO A 75 -0.72 5.97 -0.28
N ILE A 76 0.09 6.22 -1.29
CA ILE A 76 0.43 7.57 -1.80
C ILE A 76 -0.01 7.81 -3.24
N PHE A 77 -0.56 6.78 -3.88
CA PHE A 77 -1.02 6.85 -5.26
C PHE A 77 -2.34 7.61 -5.39
N GLN A 78 -2.63 8.12 -6.59
CA GLN A 78 -3.84 8.89 -6.86
C GLN A 78 -5.10 8.15 -6.40
N SER A 79 -5.92 8.86 -5.63
CA SER A 79 -7.13 8.32 -5.03
C SER A 79 -8.14 9.42 -4.73
N ALA A 80 -9.42 9.05 -4.64
CA ALA A 80 -10.47 9.94 -4.15
C ALA A 80 -10.62 9.90 -2.61
N SER A 81 -9.98 8.94 -1.92
CA SER A 81 -10.08 8.81 -0.46
C SER A 81 -8.86 9.40 0.25
N ASN A 82 -9.05 9.92 1.47
CA ASN A 82 -7.95 10.47 2.26
C ASN A 82 -6.90 9.42 2.65
N HIS A 83 -7.30 8.14 2.81
CA HIS A 83 -6.43 7.01 3.12
C HIS A 83 -5.78 6.37 1.88
N ARG A 84 -6.25 6.69 0.68
CA ARG A 84 -5.73 6.27 -0.63
C ARG A 84 -5.71 4.77 -0.94
N TYR A 85 -6.36 3.94 -0.12
CA TYR A 85 -6.57 2.52 -0.48
C TYR A 85 -7.53 2.34 -1.67
N HIS A 86 -8.25 3.38 -2.07
CA HIS A 86 -9.05 3.41 -3.30
C HIS A 86 -8.20 3.90 -4.48
N THR A 87 -7.24 3.11 -4.91
CA THR A 87 -6.26 3.51 -5.94
C THR A 87 -6.92 3.71 -7.31
N HIS A 88 -6.70 4.89 -7.91
CA HIS A 88 -7.15 5.24 -9.26
C HIS A 88 -6.06 5.02 -10.30
N ASP A 89 -4.80 5.31 -9.95
CA ASP A 89 -3.65 5.15 -10.83
C ASP A 89 -2.42 4.79 -9.97
N TYR A 90 -1.78 3.67 -10.27
CA TYR A 90 -0.62 3.16 -9.51
C TYR A 90 0.71 3.78 -9.95
N TYR A 91 0.74 4.49 -11.08
CA TYR A 91 1.95 5.19 -11.57
C TYR A 91 1.96 6.67 -11.19
N LEU A 92 0.83 7.20 -10.71
CA LEU A 92 0.68 8.61 -10.39
C LEU A 92 0.65 8.80 -8.87
N ILE A 93 1.62 9.55 -8.35
CA ILE A 93 1.56 10.05 -6.97
C ILE A 93 0.42 11.06 -6.85
N ASP A 94 -0.40 10.93 -5.80
CA ASP A 94 -1.55 11.79 -5.59
C ASP A 94 -1.15 13.29 -5.62
N PRO A 95 -1.78 14.09 -6.50
CA PRO A 95 -1.51 15.52 -6.57
C PRO A 95 -1.71 16.27 -5.25
N LEU A 96 -2.66 15.84 -4.40
CA LEU A 96 -2.89 16.42 -3.08
C LEU A 96 -1.72 16.16 -2.10
N LEU A 97 -0.89 15.16 -2.41
CA LEU A 97 0.36 14.91 -1.69
C LEU A 97 1.57 15.65 -2.29
N GLY A 98 1.36 16.48 -3.31
CA GLY A 98 2.42 17.19 -4.03
C GLY A 98 2.94 16.48 -5.27
N GLY A 99 2.36 15.33 -5.65
CA GLY A 99 2.66 14.60 -6.87
C GLY A 99 4.10 14.07 -6.94
N ARG A 100 4.55 13.76 -8.15
CA ARG A 100 5.86 13.16 -8.40
C ARG A 100 7.03 14.00 -7.89
N GLN A 101 6.95 15.31 -8.04
CA GLN A 101 8.04 16.20 -7.61
C GLN A 101 8.26 16.14 -6.09
N ALA A 102 7.18 16.15 -5.30
CA ALA A 102 7.26 16.03 -3.85
C ALA A 102 7.84 14.68 -3.43
N PHE A 103 7.44 13.60 -4.12
CA PHE A 103 7.96 12.28 -3.87
C PHE A 103 9.47 12.17 -4.16
N ASP A 104 9.94 12.70 -5.28
CA ASP A 104 11.36 12.67 -5.65
C ASP A 104 12.23 13.44 -4.63
N ILE A 105 11.72 14.57 -4.13
CA ILE A 105 12.38 15.33 -3.07
C ILE A 105 12.44 14.53 -1.78
N LEU A 106 11.30 13.98 -1.35
CA LEU A 106 11.22 13.16 -0.13
C LEU A 106 12.17 11.97 -0.19
N LEU A 107 12.15 11.19 -1.27
CA LEU A 107 12.98 10.01 -1.44
C LEU A 107 14.47 10.36 -1.36
N LYS A 108 14.88 11.41 -2.08
CA LYS A 108 16.26 11.91 -2.06
C LYS A 108 16.70 12.37 -0.67
N GLU A 109 15.85 13.13 0.02
CA GLU A 109 16.19 13.67 1.36
C GLU A 109 16.18 12.56 2.44
N ALA A 110 15.30 11.55 2.32
CA ALA A 110 15.30 10.38 3.19
C ALA A 110 16.59 9.57 3.01
N HIS A 111 16.97 9.25 1.78
CA HIS A 111 18.20 8.48 1.49
C HIS A 111 19.48 9.19 1.95
N LYS A 112 19.57 10.52 1.86
CA LYS A 112 20.69 11.29 2.43
C LYS A 112 20.86 11.09 3.93
N ARG A 113 19.76 10.78 4.64
CA ARG A 113 19.72 10.53 6.08
C ARG A 113 19.81 9.04 6.43
N ASN A 114 20.05 8.18 5.42
CA ASN A 114 19.97 6.72 5.54
C ASN A 114 18.60 6.22 6.04
N ILE A 115 17.52 6.92 5.72
CA ILE A 115 16.14 6.52 5.99
C ILE A 115 15.60 5.82 4.74
N ARG A 116 15.16 4.57 4.90
CA ARG A 116 14.57 3.75 3.85
C ARG A 116 13.09 4.06 3.67
N ILE A 117 12.59 3.95 2.43
CA ILE A 117 11.20 4.23 2.07
C ILE A 117 10.53 2.96 1.57
N VAL A 118 9.47 2.53 2.24
CA VAL A 118 8.63 1.38 1.88
C VAL A 118 7.24 1.89 1.53
N LEU A 119 6.71 1.49 0.37
CA LEU A 119 5.38 1.88 -0.09
C LEU A 119 4.34 0.79 0.19
N ASP A 120 3.09 1.21 0.28
CA ASP A 120 1.94 0.32 0.40
C ASP A 120 1.48 -0.14 -0.99
N GLY A 121 1.48 -1.44 -1.21
CA GLY A 121 1.05 -2.09 -2.44
C GLY A 121 -0.35 -2.66 -2.29
N VAL A 122 -1.35 -1.92 -2.74
CA VAL A 122 -2.75 -2.35 -2.78
C VAL A 122 -2.99 -3.11 -4.08
N PHE A 123 -2.60 -4.39 -4.13
CA PHE A 123 -2.62 -5.20 -5.37
C PHE A 123 -3.80 -6.15 -5.47
N ASN A 124 -4.57 -6.32 -4.39
CA ASN A 124 -5.78 -7.15 -4.42
C ASN A 124 -6.92 -6.47 -5.18
N HIS A 125 -7.10 -5.18 -5.01
CA HIS A 125 -8.22 -4.43 -5.56
C HIS A 125 -7.79 -3.05 -6.06
N ALA A 126 -8.61 -2.46 -6.91
CA ALA A 126 -8.49 -1.07 -7.31
C ALA A 126 -9.69 -0.26 -6.79
N SER A 127 -9.85 0.97 -7.23
CA SER A 127 -11.05 1.77 -7.05
C SER A 127 -11.98 1.67 -8.26
N ARG A 128 -13.24 2.06 -8.09
CA ARG A 128 -14.16 2.35 -9.20
C ARG A 128 -13.61 3.42 -10.16
N GLY A 129 -12.75 4.32 -9.67
CA GLY A 129 -12.09 5.35 -10.47
C GLY A 129 -10.86 4.86 -11.22
N PHE A 130 -10.41 3.62 -11.00
CA PHE A 130 -9.34 3.02 -11.79
C PHE A 130 -9.76 2.92 -13.26
N PHE A 131 -8.94 3.41 -14.19
CA PHE A 131 -9.33 3.61 -15.58
C PHE A 131 -9.98 2.39 -16.21
N GLN A 132 -9.40 1.21 -16.05
CA GLN A 132 -9.88 -0.02 -16.66
C GLN A 132 -11.25 -0.45 -16.10
N PHE A 133 -11.49 -0.26 -14.79
CA PHE A 133 -12.80 -0.54 -14.22
C PHE A 133 -13.83 0.52 -14.61
N ASN A 134 -13.46 1.79 -14.61
CA ASN A 134 -14.32 2.88 -15.07
C ASN A 134 -14.73 2.67 -16.54
N HIS A 135 -13.82 2.21 -17.40
CA HIS A 135 -14.14 1.87 -18.79
C HIS A 135 -15.21 0.74 -18.88
N ILE A 136 -15.21 -0.21 -17.95
CA ILE A 136 -16.27 -1.24 -17.88
C ILE A 136 -17.61 -0.61 -17.45
N LEU A 137 -17.59 0.36 -16.53
CA LEU A 137 -18.81 1.07 -16.13
C LEU A 137 -19.44 1.83 -17.30
N GLU A 138 -18.62 2.46 -18.15
CA GLU A 138 -19.08 3.26 -19.30
C GLU A 138 -19.46 2.39 -20.53
N CYS A 139 -18.65 1.39 -20.85
CA CYS A 139 -18.76 0.59 -22.09
C CYS A 139 -19.42 -0.78 -21.90
N GLY A 140 -19.67 -1.18 -20.67
CA GLY A 140 -20.29 -2.47 -20.35
C GLY A 140 -19.52 -3.66 -20.93
N LYS A 141 -20.26 -4.59 -21.54
CA LYS A 141 -19.69 -5.82 -22.14
C LYS A 141 -18.74 -5.58 -23.30
N SER A 142 -18.72 -4.37 -23.88
CA SER A 142 -17.84 -4.01 -24.99
C SER A 142 -16.46 -3.51 -24.52
N SER A 143 -16.23 -3.42 -23.21
CA SER A 143 -14.95 -3.01 -22.68
C SER A 143 -13.85 -4.05 -22.95
N PRO A 144 -12.68 -3.67 -23.48
CA PRO A 144 -11.55 -4.58 -23.64
C PRO A 144 -10.96 -5.04 -22.28
N TYR A 145 -11.31 -4.34 -21.20
CA TYR A 145 -10.86 -4.63 -19.84
C TYR A 145 -11.81 -5.53 -19.05
N LEU A 146 -12.86 -6.08 -19.69
CA LEU A 146 -13.89 -6.86 -19.01
C LEU A 146 -13.31 -8.00 -18.15
N HIS A 147 -12.27 -8.67 -18.64
CA HIS A 147 -11.62 -9.78 -17.95
C HIS A 147 -10.53 -9.39 -16.94
N TRP A 148 -10.34 -8.09 -16.74
CA TRP A 148 -9.44 -7.59 -15.68
C TRP A 148 -10.06 -7.73 -14.29
N PHE A 149 -11.38 -7.87 -14.25
CA PHE A 149 -12.17 -8.02 -13.04
C PHE A 149 -13.15 -9.20 -13.20
N ASP A 150 -13.55 -9.80 -12.09
CA ASP A 150 -14.52 -10.90 -12.09
C ASP A 150 -15.94 -10.32 -12.12
N VAL A 151 -16.44 -10.03 -13.34
CA VAL A 151 -17.78 -9.50 -13.58
C VAL A 151 -18.76 -10.66 -13.70
N LYS A 152 -19.74 -10.73 -12.77
CA LYS A 152 -20.75 -11.79 -12.66
C LYS A 152 -22.02 -11.50 -13.48
N GLY A 153 -22.31 -10.22 -13.74
CA GLY A 153 -23.54 -9.84 -14.45
C GLY A 153 -23.72 -8.34 -14.59
N TYR A 154 -24.87 -7.98 -15.16
CA TYR A 154 -25.31 -6.60 -15.38
C TYR A 154 -26.73 -6.39 -14.90
N PRO A 155 -27.08 -5.18 -14.38
CA PRO A 155 -26.21 -4.01 -14.19
C PRO A 155 -25.10 -4.29 -13.17
N LEU A 156 -23.98 -3.56 -13.25
CA LEU A 156 -22.83 -3.77 -12.35
C LEU A 156 -23.13 -3.39 -10.90
N ASN A 157 -24.07 -2.46 -10.67
CA ASN A 157 -24.45 -1.97 -9.33
C ASN A 157 -23.25 -1.40 -8.53
N ALA A 158 -22.40 -0.61 -9.21
CA ALA A 158 -21.17 -0.11 -8.61
C ALA A 158 -21.38 1.00 -7.56
N TYR A 159 -22.56 1.57 -7.46
CA TYR A 159 -22.91 2.66 -6.54
C TYR A 159 -24.03 2.29 -5.57
N GLU A 160 -24.99 1.49 -6.03
CA GLU A 160 -26.18 1.09 -5.26
C GLU A 160 -26.50 -0.38 -5.50
N GLY A 161 -27.07 -1.05 -4.49
CA GLY A 161 -27.44 -2.46 -4.55
C GLY A 161 -26.26 -3.42 -4.39
N GLN A 162 -26.53 -4.71 -4.61
CA GLN A 162 -25.50 -5.74 -4.56
C GLN A 162 -24.64 -5.68 -5.82
N PRO A 163 -23.30 -5.60 -5.70
CA PRO A 163 -22.40 -5.56 -6.85
C PRO A 163 -22.45 -6.88 -7.64
N ASN A 164 -22.51 -6.78 -8.96
CA ASN A 164 -22.44 -7.92 -9.88
C ASN A 164 -20.99 -8.17 -10.38
N TYR A 165 -20.04 -7.94 -9.52
CA TYR A 165 -18.61 -8.23 -9.70
C TYR A 165 -17.96 -8.55 -8.36
N ARG A 166 -16.81 -9.18 -8.38
CA ARG A 166 -16.04 -9.46 -7.17
C ARG A 166 -15.44 -8.15 -6.64
N CYS A 167 -15.64 -7.90 -5.36
CA CYS A 167 -15.14 -6.70 -4.69
C CYS A 167 -14.74 -7.01 -3.25
N TRP A 168 -13.73 -6.34 -2.76
CA TRP A 168 -13.17 -6.55 -1.43
C TRP A 168 -14.22 -6.26 -0.34
N TRP A 169 -14.43 -7.21 0.56
CA TRP A 169 -15.43 -7.15 1.64
C TRP A 169 -16.84 -6.72 1.21
N ASN A 170 -17.26 -7.06 -0.01
CA ASN A 170 -18.50 -6.60 -0.61
C ASN A 170 -18.64 -5.06 -0.70
N ALA A 171 -17.53 -4.33 -0.68
CA ALA A 171 -17.49 -2.89 -0.88
C ALA A 171 -17.49 -2.57 -2.39
N PRO A 172 -18.60 -2.02 -2.96
CA PRO A 172 -18.66 -1.79 -4.42
C PRO A 172 -17.62 -0.79 -4.93
N ALA A 173 -17.04 0.00 -4.04
CA ALA A 173 -15.98 0.94 -4.38
C ALA A 173 -14.64 0.28 -4.73
N LEU A 174 -14.46 -1.01 -4.39
CA LEU A 174 -13.19 -1.72 -4.39
C LEU A 174 -13.27 -3.01 -5.24
N PRO A 175 -13.38 -2.90 -6.58
CA PRO A 175 -13.36 -4.06 -7.46
C PRO A 175 -12.02 -4.80 -7.32
N GLU A 176 -12.08 -6.11 -7.09
CA GLU A 176 -10.91 -6.97 -7.04
C GLU A 176 -10.39 -7.29 -8.42
N PHE A 177 -9.07 -7.28 -8.56
CA PHE A 177 -8.41 -7.70 -9.78
C PHE A 177 -8.60 -9.20 -10.04
N ASN A 178 -8.79 -9.55 -11.29
CA ASN A 178 -8.72 -10.94 -11.73
C ASN A 178 -7.25 -11.34 -11.97
N THR A 179 -6.60 -11.81 -10.94
CA THR A 179 -5.19 -12.22 -10.99
C THR A 179 -4.95 -13.55 -11.75
N ASP A 180 -5.98 -14.24 -12.21
CA ASP A 180 -5.84 -15.34 -13.19
C ASP A 180 -5.58 -14.80 -14.60
N ASN A 181 -5.88 -13.53 -14.87
CA ASN A 181 -5.62 -12.91 -16.16
C ASN A 181 -4.13 -12.52 -16.29
N PRO A 182 -3.40 -13.04 -17.30
CA PRO A 182 -1.97 -12.73 -17.46
C PRO A 182 -1.67 -11.23 -17.64
N GLN A 183 -2.56 -10.47 -18.30
CA GLN A 183 -2.38 -9.03 -18.50
C GLN A 183 -2.46 -8.27 -17.17
N VAL A 184 -3.34 -8.70 -16.26
CA VAL A 184 -3.45 -8.12 -14.91
C VAL A 184 -2.18 -8.43 -14.11
N ARG A 185 -1.70 -9.68 -14.14
CA ARG A 185 -0.43 -10.05 -13.48
C ARG A 185 0.74 -9.20 -13.98
N GLU A 186 0.88 -9.10 -15.31
CA GLU A 186 1.96 -8.31 -15.91
C GLU A 186 1.88 -6.84 -15.47
N TYR A 187 0.69 -6.24 -15.52
CA TYR A 187 0.46 -4.88 -15.06
C TYR A 187 0.87 -4.66 -13.58
N LEU A 188 0.46 -5.57 -12.68
CA LEU A 188 0.80 -5.47 -11.27
C LEU A 188 2.30 -5.69 -11.02
N PHE A 189 2.94 -6.62 -11.74
CA PHE A 189 4.38 -6.84 -11.66
C PHE A 189 5.19 -5.66 -12.23
N ASP A 190 4.69 -5.02 -13.28
CA ASP A 190 5.31 -3.81 -13.83
C ASP A 190 5.26 -2.64 -12.84
N ILE A 191 4.15 -2.45 -12.12
CA ILE A 191 4.05 -1.46 -11.04
C ILE A 191 5.09 -1.77 -9.96
N ALA A 192 5.16 -3.04 -9.52
CA ALA A 192 6.09 -3.44 -8.48
C ALA A 192 7.54 -3.14 -8.87
N ARG A 193 7.94 -3.49 -10.08
CA ARG A 193 9.26 -3.20 -10.64
C ARG A 193 9.51 -1.70 -10.80
N TYR A 194 8.55 -0.98 -11.40
CA TYR A 194 8.68 0.44 -11.69
C TYR A 194 9.09 1.26 -10.47
N TRP A 195 8.42 1.10 -9.33
CA TRP A 195 8.73 1.89 -8.15
C TRP A 195 10.04 1.49 -7.48
N ILE A 196 10.43 0.21 -7.54
CA ILE A 196 11.76 -0.22 -7.09
C ILE A 196 12.85 0.41 -7.97
N ASP A 197 12.66 0.46 -9.29
CA ASP A 197 13.57 1.12 -10.24
C ASP A 197 13.65 2.64 -10.02
N GLN A 198 12.58 3.24 -9.44
CA GLN A 198 12.60 4.64 -9.01
C GLN A 198 13.35 4.86 -7.68
N GLY A 199 13.83 3.81 -7.03
CA GLY A 199 14.63 3.88 -5.81
C GLY A 199 13.87 3.64 -4.51
N VAL A 200 12.62 3.15 -4.58
CA VAL A 200 11.89 2.70 -3.38
C VAL A 200 12.57 1.47 -2.79
N ASP A 201 12.66 1.41 -1.46
CA ASP A 201 13.39 0.38 -0.74
C ASP A 201 12.55 -0.88 -0.44
N GLY A 202 11.26 -0.87 -0.76
CA GLY A 202 10.44 -2.05 -0.57
C GLY A 202 8.94 -1.82 -0.67
N TRP A 203 8.22 -2.91 -0.49
CA TRP A 203 6.77 -2.97 -0.51
C TRP A 203 6.21 -3.55 0.79
N ARG A 204 5.23 -2.86 1.37
CA ARG A 204 4.25 -3.47 2.27
C ARG A 204 3.04 -3.87 1.44
N LEU A 205 2.62 -5.10 1.54
CA LEU A 205 1.53 -5.64 0.74
C LEU A 205 0.24 -5.62 1.55
N ASP A 206 -0.75 -4.90 1.03
CA ASP A 206 -2.08 -4.79 1.61
C ASP A 206 -2.87 -6.06 1.32
N VAL A 207 -3.46 -6.65 2.36
CA VAL A 207 -4.29 -7.87 2.32
C VAL A 207 -3.84 -8.94 1.31
N PRO A 208 -2.54 -9.32 1.28
CA PRO A 208 -2.03 -10.20 0.23
C PRO A 208 -2.63 -11.61 0.27
N PHE A 209 -3.23 -12.01 1.38
CA PHE A 209 -3.90 -13.30 1.55
C PHE A 209 -5.20 -13.42 0.73
N ASP A 210 -5.78 -12.31 0.26
CA ASP A 210 -6.95 -12.31 -0.62
C ASP A 210 -6.57 -12.66 -2.07
N ILE A 211 -5.29 -12.54 -2.45
CA ILE A 211 -4.72 -13.16 -3.63
C ILE A 211 -4.16 -14.52 -3.22
N ASP A 212 -5.03 -15.53 -3.18
CA ASP A 212 -4.69 -16.89 -2.74
C ASP A 212 -3.95 -17.70 -3.83
N ASP A 213 -2.80 -17.17 -4.26
CA ASP A 213 -1.97 -17.74 -5.33
C ASP A 213 -0.47 -17.59 -5.01
N ASP A 214 0.13 -18.69 -4.57
CA ASP A 214 1.56 -18.74 -4.24
C ASP A 214 2.45 -18.41 -5.44
N ASP A 215 2.07 -18.81 -6.65
CA ASP A 215 2.88 -18.57 -7.85
C ASP A 215 2.86 -17.10 -8.26
N PHE A 216 1.75 -16.39 -7.99
CA PHE A 216 1.69 -14.94 -8.13
C PHE A 216 2.72 -14.26 -7.21
N TRP A 217 2.76 -14.64 -5.93
CA TRP A 217 3.64 -14.02 -4.95
C TRP A 217 5.11 -14.41 -5.12
N ARG A 218 5.40 -15.65 -5.58
CA ARG A 218 6.76 -16.07 -5.98
C ARG A 218 7.25 -15.23 -7.16
N LYS A 219 6.39 -15.01 -8.14
CA LYS A 219 6.74 -14.18 -9.32
C LYS A 219 6.89 -12.72 -8.94
N PHE A 220 6.02 -12.20 -8.07
CA PHE A 220 6.14 -10.85 -7.51
C PHE A 220 7.52 -10.66 -6.85
N ARG A 221 7.91 -11.60 -5.98
CA ARG A 221 9.25 -11.58 -5.36
C ARG A 221 10.37 -11.61 -6.39
N GLU A 222 10.30 -12.50 -7.36
CA GLU A 222 11.30 -12.60 -8.43
C GLU A 222 11.48 -11.25 -9.15
N VAL A 223 10.39 -10.59 -9.49
CA VAL A 223 10.38 -9.29 -10.18
C VAL A 223 11.02 -8.21 -9.30
N VAL A 224 10.59 -8.09 -8.05
CA VAL A 224 11.10 -7.09 -7.10
C VAL A 224 12.59 -7.31 -6.82
N LYS A 225 12.98 -8.55 -6.51
CA LYS A 225 14.37 -8.87 -6.16
C LYS A 225 15.33 -8.82 -7.36
N SER A 226 14.80 -9.00 -8.58
CA SER A 226 15.59 -8.83 -9.81
C SER A 226 15.90 -7.35 -10.09
N SER A 227 15.02 -6.43 -9.73
CA SER A 227 15.27 -4.98 -9.80
C SER A 227 16.23 -4.53 -8.69
N ASN A 228 15.97 -4.95 -7.46
CA ASN A 228 16.84 -4.64 -6.32
C ASN A 228 16.82 -5.80 -5.31
N PRO A 229 17.90 -6.58 -5.17
CA PRO A 229 17.98 -7.68 -4.18
C PRO A 229 17.76 -7.23 -2.73
N GLU A 230 18.08 -5.95 -2.43
CA GLU A 230 17.91 -5.34 -1.11
C GLU A 230 16.51 -4.75 -0.88
N ALA A 231 15.60 -4.83 -1.85
CA ALA A 231 14.22 -4.37 -1.65
C ALA A 231 13.50 -5.27 -0.65
N TYR A 232 12.84 -4.66 0.34
CA TYR A 232 12.09 -5.37 1.38
C TYR A 232 10.66 -5.69 0.94
N ILE A 233 10.19 -6.89 1.23
CA ILE A 233 8.82 -7.32 0.96
C ILE A 233 8.20 -7.79 2.27
N VAL A 234 7.22 -7.04 2.78
CA VAL A 234 6.49 -7.37 4.01
C VAL A 234 4.99 -7.49 3.74
N GLY A 235 4.39 -8.60 4.13
CA GLY A 235 2.95 -8.85 3.95
C GLY A 235 2.13 -8.47 5.18
N GLU A 236 0.94 -7.91 4.96
CA GLU A 236 -0.08 -7.78 6.01
C GLU A 236 -0.82 -9.10 6.19
N ILE A 237 -0.35 -9.95 7.10
CA ILE A 237 -0.94 -11.25 7.38
C ILE A 237 -1.38 -11.28 8.86
N PRO A 238 -2.69 -11.20 9.15
CA PRO A 238 -3.19 -11.17 10.53
C PRO A 238 -3.22 -12.55 11.20
N SER A 239 -3.11 -13.62 10.42
CA SER A 239 -3.18 -15.02 10.88
C SER A 239 -1.80 -15.70 10.87
N GLU A 240 -1.78 -17.03 10.81
CA GLU A 240 -0.54 -17.80 10.73
C GLU A 240 0.25 -17.49 9.46
N ALA A 241 1.51 -17.11 9.64
CA ALA A 241 2.35 -16.56 8.58
C ALA A 241 3.29 -17.59 7.93
N GLN A 242 3.32 -18.83 8.43
CA GLN A 242 4.32 -19.82 7.99
C GLN A 242 4.35 -20.07 6.49
N ARG A 243 3.17 -20.10 5.83
CA ARG A 243 3.05 -20.26 4.37
C ARG A 243 3.84 -19.18 3.62
N TRP A 244 3.76 -17.94 4.08
CA TRP A 244 4.28 -16.76 3.40
C TRP A 244 5.77 -16.52 3.61
N MET A 245 6.35 -17.12 4.67
CA MET A 245 7.73 -16.91 5.11
C MET A 245 8.66 -18.08 4.80
N GLN A 246 8.38 -18.88 3.76
CA GLN A 246 9.26 -19.97 3.32
C GLN A 246 10.51 -19.48 2.58
N GLY A 247 10.65 -18.16 2.40
CA GLY A 247 11.77 -17.51 1.72
C GLY A 247 11.56 -17.33 0.23
N ASP A 248 10.43 -17.75 -0.32
CA ASP A 248 10.08 -17.69 -1.74
C ASP A 248 9.01 -16.66 -2.09
N MET A 249 8.32 -16.07 -1.09
CA MET A 249 7.30 -15.05 -1.27
C MET A 249 7.67 -13.75 -0.54
N PHE A 250 7.53 -13.68 0.78
CA PHE A 250 7.81 -12.46 1.56
C PHE A 250 9.09 -12.60 2.38
N ASP A 251 9.71 -11.46 2.70
CA ASP A 251 10.84 -11.41 3.62
C ASP A 251 10.37 -11.47 5.08
N ALA A 252 9.17 -10.91 5.34
CA ALA A 252 8.53 -10.88 6.64
C ALA A 252 7.02 -10.65 6.51
N VAL A 253 6.33 -10.72 7.64
CA VAL A 253 4.93 -10.30 7.78
C VAL A 253 4.79 -9.33 8.96
N MET A 254 3.73 -8.50 8.93
CA MET A 254 3.38 -7.64 10.07
C MET A 254 2.97 -8.51 11.26
N ASN A 255 3.63 -8.31 12.42
CA ASN A 255 3.44 -9.20 13.58
C ASN A 255 2.21 -8.80 14.40
N TYR A 256 1.03 -9.07 13.86
CA TYR A 256 -0.25 -8.82 14.56
C TYR A 256 -0.39 -9.60 15.86
N GLN A 257 0.11 -10.83 15.92
CA GLN A 257 0.02 -11.66 17.12
C GLN A 257 0.77 -11.02 18.29
N PHE A 258 2.00 -10.57 18.05
CA PHE A 258 2.79 -9.85 19.06
C PHE A 258 2.12 -8.53 19.45
N THR A 259 1.62 -7.77 18.49
CA THR A 259 0.92 -6.50 18.73
C THR A 259 -0.30 -6.70 19.61
N LEU A 260 -1.14 -7.70 19.32
CA LEU A 260 -2.32 -8.04 20.12
C LEU A 260 -1.97 -8.49 21.53
N ALA A 261 -0.91 -9.32 21.66
CA ALA A 261 -0.40 -9.74 22.96
C ALA A 261 0.07 -8.55 23.81
N CYS A 262 0.85 -7.63 23.22
CA CYS A 262 1.32 -6.43 23.91
C CYS A 262 0.16 -5.50 24.32
N ILE A 263 -0.79 -5.25 23.44
CA ILE A 263 -1.95 -4.40 23.75
C ILE A 263 -2.80 -5.04 24.85
N SER A 264 -3.03 -6.36 24.78
CA SER A 264 -3.79 -7.08 25.81
C SER A 264 -3.09 -7.05 27.17
N PHE A 265 -1.76 -7.22 27.19
CA PHE A 265 -0.99 -7.25 28.42
C PHE A 265 -0.84 -5.86 29.07
N PHE A 266 -0.49 -4.83 28.30
CA PHE A 266 -0.20 -3.51 28.85
C PHE A 266 -1.40 -2.57 28.90
N GLY A 267 -2.41 -2.74 28.05
CA GLY A 267 -3.53 -1.81 27.89
C GLY A 267 -4.91 -2.41 28.20
N GLY A 268 -5.03 -3.72 28.33
CA GLY A 268 -6.31 -4.41 28.48
C GLY A 268 -6.71 -4.68 29.92
N SER A 269 -8.02 -4.62 30.18
CA SER A 269 -8.60 -5.10 31.45
C SER A 269 -8.55 -6.62 31.61
N ASN A 270 -8.26 -7.35 30.53
CA ASN A 270 -8.19 -8.82 30.46
C ASN A 270 -6.80 -9.26 29.97
N ALA A 271 -5.74 -8.67 30.55
CA ALA A 271 -4.38 -9.07 30.23
C ALA A 271 -4.20 -10.58 30.48
N ASN A 272 -3.93 -11.34 29.42
CA ASN A 272 -3.68 -12.77 29.51
C ASN A 272 -2.21 -13.02 29.18
N ILE A 273 -1.46 -13.47 30.21
CA ILE A 273 -0.02 -13.76 30.10
C ILE A 273 0.23 -14.91 29.10
N ASP A 274 -0.73 -15.80 28.91
CA ASP A 274 -0.61 -16.94 27.98
C ASP A 274 -0.66 -16.49 26.50
N LEU A 275 -1.02 -15.22 26.21
CA LEU A 275 -0.99 -14.63 24.88
C LEU A 275 0.26 -13.77 24.63
N ALA A 276 1.08 -13.55 25.63
CA ALA A 276 2.35 -12.85 25.54
C ALA A 276 3.51 -13.87 25.49
#